data_368c9f638d5049396a0055c275bd2b77
#
_entry.id   368c9f638d5049396a0055c275bd2b77
#
_cell.length_a   1.000
_cell.length_b   1.000
_cell.length_c   1.000
_cell.angle_alpha   90.00
_cell.angle_beta   90.00
_cell.angle_gamma   90.00
#
_symmetry.space_group_name_H-M   'P 1'
#
loop_
_entity.id
_entity.type
_entity.pdbx_description
1 polymer ?
#
loop_
_entity_poly.entity_id
_entity_poly.type
_entity_poly.pdbx_seq_one_letter_code
_entity_poly.pdbx_strand_id
1 'polypeptide(L)'
;MMEIFSMILSLLSGVALFLFGMSLMGDGLKMVAGNKLEAFLYRMTNTPLKGVALGTGVTSVIQSSSATTVMVIGFVNSGMMKLKQAIGIIMGANIGTSITGWILCLSYIDGKNGIAKILSTATISAVVAIIGIILRMACKRSVHKNIGNIMLGFAILMTGMQTMSGAVSPLKDSPTFTNMLTMFSNPLIGILVGIAFTAVLQSASATVGVLQALSVTGILTFSSAFPIVLGIGVGAACPVLISAIGANKNGKRTALVYLINDLFGLILWSVIFYTVNAIVHFGFMDMIMSPVAIALLNTVFRVATVCVLFPFIPKIEQLVCWLVKDSAEELEDEADFDLLEERLLNYPALAIGQCHRAMSGMAKKLRKNVNRAMNLLNEYQQDKFDKVQRKENLIDKYESRLGDYLMKLTKHEMNSAQTKQASLYLHTINDFERIGDHASYIAYMSSEMHDNHTNFSQEAWDELNVVMEAVREEINLTCRAFLNDDKEMAQRVAPLGMIITSLCNELKMHHVERLSNGNCGLEEGTVYTDILNSFNRIAAHCASAMVALLKSGDENPDMHIHDSKIYPSDSVEYYTYFKEYRQKYEIVKNEEHMRSMEPEEVE
;
A
#
# COMPACT_ATOMS: atom_id res chain seq x y z
N MET A 1 19.32 -47.07 -7.18
CA MET A 1 19.72 -45.66 -6.97
C MET A 1 19.42 -44.80 -8.22
N MET A 2 19.81 -45.22 -9.45
CA MET A 2 19.53 -44.52 -10.70
C MET A 2 18.03 -44.37 -11.00
N GLU A 3 17.20 -45.38 -10.75
CA GLU A 3 15.74 -45.32 -10.96
C GLU A 3 15.07 -44.34 -10.02
N ILE A 4 15.44 -44.31 -8.73
CA ILE A 4 14.94 -43.36 -7.76
C ILE A 4 15.31 -41.93 -8.14
N PHE A 5 16.55 -41.73 -8.60
CA PHE A 5 17.02 -40.42 -9.08
C PHE A 5 16.24 -39.95 -10.31
N SER A 6 16.01 -40.83 -11.30
CA SER A 6 15.22 -40.53 -12.50
C SER A 6 13.79 -40.18 -12.16
N MET A 7 13.21 -40.88 -11.21
CA MET A 7 11.84 -40.66 -10.72
C MET A 7 11.70 -39.30 -9.99
N ILE A 8 12.64 -38.98 -9.10
CA ILE A 8 12.67 -37.68 -8.41
C ILE A 8 12.81 -36.55 -9.44
N LEU A 9 13.71 -36.72 -10.41
CA LEU A 9 13.91 -35.73 -11.46
C LEU A 9 12.65 -35.55 -12.33
N SER A 10 11.96 -36.64 -12.67
CA SER A 10 10.69 -36.62 -13.41
C SER A 10 9.59 -35.93 -12.60
N LEU A 11 9.50 -36.21 -11.29
CA LEU A 11 8.54 -35.54 -10.39
C LEU A 11 8.80 -34.03 -10.31
N LEU A 12 10.05 -33.62 -10.09
CA LEU A 12 10.44 -32.22 -10.05
C LEU A 12 10.20 -31.50 -11.38
N SER A 13 10.46 -32.18 -12.51
CA SER A 13 10.15 -31.66 -13.85
C SER A 13 8.65 -31.46 -14.02
N GLY A 14 7.84 -32.44 -13.58
CA GLY A 14 6.39 -32.33 -13.57
C GLY A 14 5.88 -31.15 -12.73
N VAL A 15 6.45 -30.95 -11.53
CA VAL A 15 6.14 -29.79 -10.67
C VAL A 15 6.55 -28.48 -11.36
N ALA A 16 7.73 -28.42 -11.99
CA ALA A 16 8.18 -27.23 -12.70
C ALA A 16 7.25 -26.85 -13.87
N LEU A 17 6.88 -27.83 -14.71
CA LEU A 17 5.92 -27.63 -15.80
C LEU A 17 4.54 -27.18 -15.27
N PHE A 18 4.08 -27.81 -14.20
CA PHE A 18 2.81 -27.46 -13.56
C PHE A 18 2.81 -26.00 -13.06
N LEU A 19 3.84 -25.60 -12.32
CA LEU A 19 3.98 -24.22 -11.81
C LEU A 19 4.10 -23.20 -12.94
N PHE A 20 4.88 -23.52 -13.97
CA PHE A 20 5.00 -22.66 -15.15
C PHE A 20 3.69 -22.51 -15.90
N GLY A 21 2.97 -23.62 -16.16
CA GLY A 21 1.65 -23.61 -16.79
C GLY A 21 0.63 -22.80 -16.01
N MET A 22 0.63 -22.95 -14.66
CA MET A 22 -0.23 -22.19 -13.78
C MET A 22 0.09 -20.68 -13.80
N SER A 23 1.37 -20.31 -13.78
CA SER A 23 1.79 -18.91 -13.90
C SER A 23 1.38 -18.30 -15.24
N LEU A 24 1.67 -18.99 -16.35
CA LEU A 24 1.35 -18.52 -17.69
C LEU A 24 -0.18 -18.34 -17.89
N MET A 25 -0.97 -19.27 -17.39
CA MET A 25 -2.43 -19.20 -17.40
C MET A 25 -2.94 -18.03 -16.53
N GLY A 26 -2.41 -17.89 -15.32
CA GLY A 26 -2.79 -16.83 -14.38
C GLY A 26 -2.45 -15.44 -14.92
N ASP A 27 -1.26 -15.27 -15.50
CA ASP A 27 -0.84 -13.98 -16.09
C ASP A 27 -1.69 -13.64 -17.33
N GLY A 28 -2.01 -14.62 -18.17
CA GLY A 28 -2.93 -14.44 -19.28
C GLY A 28 -4.32 -14.00 -18.81
N LEU A 29 -4.86 -14.62 -17.76
CA LEU A 29 -6.15 -14.26 -17.17
C LEU A 29 -6.14 -12.84 -16.58
N LYS A 30 -5.08 -12.46 -15.85
CA LYS A 30 -4.89 -11.09 -15.35
C LYS A 30 -4.90 -10.07 -16.47
N MET A 31 -4.17 -10.33 -17.57
CA MET A 31 -4.07 -9.41 -18.70
C MET A 31 -5.39 -9.30 -19.49
N VAL A 32 -6.18 -10.35 -19.58
CA VAL A 32 -7.52 -10.33 -20.20
C VAL A 32 -8.55 -9.63 -19.32
N ALA A 33 -8.50 -9.88 -18.01
CA ALA A 33 -9.37 -9.21 -17.03
C ALA A 33 -9.06 -7.71 -16.90
N GLY A 34 -7.79 -7.33 -17.08
CA GLY A 34 -7.31 -5.94 -17.14
C GLY A 34 -7.64 -5.12 -15.91
N ASN A 35 -7.53 -3.79 -16.04
CA ASN A 35 -7.85 -2.81 -14.99
C ASN A 35 -9.32 -2.85 -14.53
N LYS A 36 -10.19 -3.58 -15.25
CA LYS A 36 -11.61 -3.77 -14.86
C LYS A 36 -11.73 -4.53 -13.55
N LEU A 37 -10.81 -5.46 -13.27
CA LEU A 37 -10.81 -6.25 -12.05
C LEU A 37 -10.49 -5.40 -10.81
N GLU A 38 -9.51 -4.50 -10.93
CA GLU A 38 -9.15 -3.55 -9.87
C GLU A 38 -10.27 -2.56 -9.61
N ALA A 39 -10.84 -1.97 -10.68
CA ALA A 39 -11.98 -1.08 -10.58
C ALA A 39 -13.23 -1.77 -10.00
N PHE A 40 -13.40 -3.07 -10.27
CA PHE A 40 -14.51 -3.86 -9.76
C PHE A 40 -14.33 -4.16 -8.26
N LEU A 41 -13.10 -4.49 -7.83
CA LEU A 41 -12.74 -4.64 -6.42
C LEU A 41 -13.04 -3.36 -5.63
N TYR A 42 -12.70 -2.21 -6.17
CA TYR A 42 -12.92 -0.92 -5.51
C TYR A 42 -14.41 -0.55 -5.37
N ARG A 43 -15.23 -0.78 -6.43
CA ARG A 43 -16.62 -0.29 -6.49
C ARG A 43 -17.64 -1.16 -5.73
N MET A 44 -17.37 -2.44 -5.52
CA MET A 44 -18.40 -3.40 -5.06
C MET A 44 -18.25 -3.89 -3.60
N THR A 45 -17.33 -3.34 -2.81
CA THR A 45 -17.01 -3.85 -1.47
C THR A 45 -17.82 -3.25 -0.31
N ASN A 46 -19.00 -2.69 -0.56
CA ASN A 46 -19.78 -2.00 0.46
C ASN A 46 -20.27 -2.90 1.63
N THR A 47 -20.28 -4.22 1.47
CA THR A 47 -20.65 -5.17 2.53
C THR A 47 -19.68 -6.36 2.57
N PRO A 48 -19.41 -6.95 3.75
CA PRO A 48 -18.53 -8.11 3.87
C PRO A 48 -18.92 -9.29 2.98
N LEU A 49 -20.22 -9.55 2.82
CA LEU A 49 -20.71 -10.66 1.98
C LEU A 49 -20.36 -10.43 0.50
N LYS A 50 -20.52 -9.21 -0.01
CA LYS A 50 -20.07 -8.85 -1.37
C LYS A 50 -18.56 -8.98 -1.49
N GLY A 51 -17.82 -8.63 -0.42
CA GLY A 51 -16.37 -8.86 -0.34
C GLY A 51 -16.00 -10.33 -0.52
N VAL A 52 -16.68 -11.25 0.18
CA VAL A 52 -16.47 -12.70 0.05
C VAL A 52 -16.76 -13.17 -1.38
N ALA A 53 -17.90 -12.82 -1.94
CA ALA A 53 -18.26 -13.20 -3.31
C ALA A 53 -17.24 -12.66 -4.33
N LEU A 54 -16.82 -11.42 -4.16
CA LEU A 54 -15.85 -10.75 -5.01
C LEU A 54 -14.45 -11.39 -4.89
N GLY A 55 -13.97 -11.61 -3.66
CA GLY A 55 -12.70 -12.28 -3.42
C GLY A 55 -12.67 -13.70 -4.00
N THR A 56 -13.78 -14.45 -3.89
CA THR A 56 -13.93 -15.76 -4.53
C THR A 56 -13.82 -15.65 -6.05
N GLY A 57 -14.57 -14.74 -6.67
CA GLY A 57 -14.56 -14.56 -8.13
C GLY A 57 -13.21 -14.12 -8.66
N VAL A 58 -12.61 -13.09 -8.02
CA VAL A 58 -11.29 -12.56 -8.41
C VAL A 58 -10.21 -13.63 -8.31
N THR A 59 -10.15 -14.35 -7.19
CA THR A 59 -9.15 -15.40 -7.00
C THR A 59 -9.37 -16.59 -7.93
N SER A 60 -10.61 -16.93 -8.25
CA SER A 60 -10.90 -17.98 -9.24
C SER A 60 -10.41 -17.59 -10.64
N VAL A 61 -10.48 -16.31 -10.99
CA VAL A 61 -9.95 -15.78 -12.27
C VAL A 61 -8.42 -15.67 -12.21
N ILE A 62 -7.86 -15.03 -11.19
CA ILE A 62 -6.40 -14.83 -11.06
C ILE A 62 -5.66 -16.14 -10.77
N GLN A 63 -6.34 -17.15 -10.23
CA GLN A 63 -5.78 -18.45 -9.79
C GLN A 63 -4.72 -18.32 -8.68
N SER A 64 -4.73 -17.20 -7.94
CA SER A 64 -3.76 -16.91 -6.86
C SER A 64 -4.40 -16.10 -5.74
N SER A 65 -4.64 -16.74 -4.59
CA SER A 65 -5.11 -16.03 -3.38
C SER A 65 -4.07 -15.09 -2.80
N SER A 66 -2.79 -15.45 -2.89
CA SER A 66 -1.69 -14.59 -2.45
C SER A 66 -1.64 -13.30 -3.26
N ALA A 67 -1.73 -13.38 -4.60
CA ALA A 67 -1.76 -12.20 -5.47
C ALA A 67 -2.99 -11.32 -5.19
N THR A 68 -4.17 -11.91 -5.02
CA THR A 68 -5.39 -11.19 -4.65
C THR A 68 -5.21 -10.48 -3.30
N THR A 69 -4.63 -11.16 -2.31
CA THR A 69 -4.40 -10.57 -0.97
C THR A 69 -3.36 -9.47 -1.00
N VAL A 70 -2.26 -9.62 -1.76
CA VAL A 70 -1.25 -8.55 -1.94
C VAL A 70 -1.85 -7.31 -2.58
N MET A 71 -2.73 -7.46 -3.57
CA MET A 71 -3.48 -6.35 -4.17
C MET A 71 -4.37 -5.66 -3.11
N VAL A 72 -5.08 -6.43 -2.28
CA VAL A 72 -5.91 -5.90 -1.19
C VAL A 72 -5.06 -5.20 -0.13
N ILE A 73 -3.87 -5.72 0.21
CA ILE A 73 -2.90 -5.04 1.08
C ILE A 73 -2.54 -3.67 0.49
N GLY A 74 -2.27 -3.59 -0.82
CA GLY A 74 -2.01 -2.34 -1.52
C GLY A 74 -3.16 -1.33 -1.39
N PHE A 75 -4.42 -1.76 -1.60
CA PHE A 75 -5.59 -0.90 -1.46
C PHE A 75 -5.85 -0.42 -0.04
N VAL A 76 -5.60 -1.26 0.96
CA VAL A 76 -5.71 -0.87 2.38
C VAL A 76 -4.56 0.06 2.77
N ASN A 77 -3.35 -0.21 2.28
CA ASN A 77 -2.16 0.59 2.52
C ASN A 77 -2.29 2.02 1.95
N SER A 78 -2.91 2.16 0.78
CA SER A 78 -3.20 3.46 0.15
C SER A 78 -4.44 4.16 0.69
N GLY A 79 -5.15 3.56 1.67
CA GLY A 79 -6.39 4.11 2.21
C GLY A 79 -7.61 4.00 1.27
N MET A 80 -7.47 3.35 0.12
CA MET A 80 -8.57 3.14 -0.83
C MET A 80 -9.62 2.14 -0.33
N MET A 81 -9.26 1.28 0.64
CA MET A 81 -10.14 0.24 1.18
C MET A 81 -10.01 0.17 2.71
N LYS A 82 -11.15 0.02 3.40
CA LYS A 82 -11.17 -0.21 4.85
C LYS A 82 -10.78 -1.65 5.18
N LEU A 83 -10.12 -1.86 6.34
CA LEU A 83 -9.70 -3.19 6.81
C LEU A 83 -10.85 -4.19 6.86
N LYS A 84 -12.04 -3.77 7.33
CA LYS A 84 -13.24 -4.61 7.40
C LYS A 84 -13.70 -5.15 6.04
N GLN A 85 -13.55 -4.37 4.97
CA GLN A 85 -13.84 -4.78 3.60
C GLN A 85 -12.81 -5.80 3.11
N ALA A 86 -11.53 -5.56 3.42
CA ALA A 86 -10.41 -6.44 3.09
C ALA A 86 -10.58 -7.84 3.70
N ILE A 87 -11.06 -7.94 4.96
CA ILE A 87 -11.32 -9.22 5.64
C ILE A 87 -12.27 -10.08 4.80
N GLY A 88 -13.37 -9.51 4.31
CA GLY A 88 -14.33 -10.22 3.46
C GLY A 88 -13.70 -10.73 2.17
N ILE A 89 -12.89 -9.92 1.48
CA ILE A 89 -12.23 -10.31 0.23
C ILE A 89 -11.21 -11.43 0.48
N ILE A 90 -10.44 -11.37 1.55
CA ILE A 90 -9.46 -12.39 1.92
C ILE A 90 -10.14 -13.72 2.21
N MET A 91 -11.25 -13.70 2.96
CA MET A 91 -12.06 -14.90 3.18
C MET A 91 -12.57 -15.49 1.87
N GLY A 92 -13.04 -14.64 0.95
CA GLY A 92 -13.45 -15.06 -0.38
C GLY A 92 -12.30 -15.62 -1.22
N ALA A 93 -11.14 -15.00 -1.16
CA ALA A 93 -9.94 -15.46 -1.87
C ALA A 93 -9.56 -16.88 -1.46
N ASN A 94 -9.73 -17.23 -0.18
CA ASN A 94 -9.53 -18.58 0.32
C ASN A 94 -10.48 -19.60 -0.32
N ILE A 95 -11.75 -19.25 -0.47
CA ILE A 95 -12.72 -20.11 -1.19
C ILE A 95 -12.32 -20.23 -2.67
N GLY A 96 -11.97 -19.10 -3.31
CA GLY A 96 -11.59 -19.06 -4.73
C GLY A 96 -10.42 -19.97 -5.09
N THR A 97 -9.47 -20.14 -4.17
CA THR A 97 -8.34 -21.07 -4.34
C THR A 97 -8.78 -22.52 -4.52
N SER A 98 -9.90 -22.95 -3.93
CA SER A 98 -10.39 -24.32 -4.05
C SER A 98 -10.85 -24.67 -5.48
N ILE A 99 -11.24 -23.67 -6.28
CA ILE A 99 -11.68 -23.86 -7.68
C ILE A 99 -10.54 -24.41 -8.53
N THR A 100 -9.29 -24.03 -8.23
CA THR A 100 -8.12 -24.57 -8.93
C THR A 100 -8.06 -26.10 -8.79
N GLY A 101 -8.34 -26.63 -7.60
CA GLY A 101 -8.39 -28.10 -7.38
C GLY A 101 -9.39 -28.81 -8.30
N TRP A 102 -10.53 -28.19 -8.61
CA TRP A 102 -11.51 -28.74 -9.55
C TRP A 102 -11.02 -28.67 -10.99
N ILE A 103 -10.35 -27.59 -11.39
CA ILE A 103 -9.72 -27.50 -12.71
C ILE A 103 -8.68 -28.60 -12.89
N LEU A 104 -7.90 -28.88 -11.84
CA LEU A 104 -6.89 -29.95 -11.86
C LEU A 104 -7.52 -31.35 -11.99
N CYS A 105 -8.74 -31.58 -11.48
CA CYS A 105 -9.46 -32.84 -11.68
C CYS A 105 -9.68 -33.16 -13.16
N LEU A 106 -9.70 -32.17 -14.04
CA LEU A 106 -9.79 -32.39 -15.50
C LEU A 106 -8.60 -33.22 -16.03
N SER A 107 -7.44 -33.21 -15.34
CA SER A 107 -6.27 -34.02 -15.69
C SER A 107 -6.50 -35.53 -15.58
N TYR A 108 -7.52 -35.94 -14.87
CA TYR A 108 -7.81 -37.35 -14.54
C TYR A 108 -9.03 -37.89 -15.28
N ILE A 109 -9.51 -37.20 -16.31
CA ILE A 109 -10.58 -37.71 -17.17
C ILE A 109 -9.99 -38.69 -18.18
N ASP A 110 -10.04 -39.97 -17.86
CA ASP A 110 -9.63 -41.06 -18.75
C ASP A 110 -10.81 -41.60 -19.55
N GLY A 111 -10.80 -41.37 -20.84
CA GLY A 111 -11.75 -41.96 -21.76
C GLY A 111 -11.30 -43.36 -22.21
N LYS A 112 -11.90 -44.43 -21.67
CA LYS A 112 -11.50 -45.79 -22.00
C LYS A 112 -12.05 -46.32 -23.33
N ASN A 113 -13.11 -45.73 -23.94
CA ASN A 113 -13.75 -46.26 -25.16
C ASN A 113 -14.27 -45.16 -26.10
N GLY A 114 -14.02 -45.31 -27.42
CA GLY A 114 -14.67 -44.59 -28.52
C GLY A 114 -14.61 -43.04 -28.40
N ILE A 115 -15.79 -42.42 -28.33
CA ILE A 115 -15.95 -40.95 -28.22
C ILE A 115 -15.30 -40.42 -26.92
N ALA A 116 -15.27 -41.19 -25.87
CA ALA A 116 -14.65 -40.81 -24.58
C ALA A 116 -13.11 -40.61 -24.71
N LYS A 117 -12.45 -41.30 -25.67
CA LYS A 117 -11.00 -41.08 -25.93
C LYS A 117 -10.72 -39.71 -26.53
N ILE A 118 -11.66 -39.17 -27.31
CA ILE A 118 -11.57 -37.80 -27.86
C ILE A 118 -11.69 -36.76 -26.74
N LEU A 119 -12.43 -37.09 -25.69
CA LEU A 119 -12.58 -36.25 -24.49
C LEU A 119 -11.51 -36.46 -23.43
N SER A 120 -10.48 -37.30 -23.71
CA SER A 120 -9.37 -37.49 -22.78
C SER A 120 -8.59 -36.19 -22.59
N THR A 121 -8.06 -36.02 -21.38
CA THR A 121 -7.25 -34.83 -21.02
C THR A 121 -6.08 -34.61 -21.98
N ALA A 122 -5.44 -35.69 -22.43
CA ALA A 122 -4.32 -35.59 -23.39
C ALA A 122 -4.76 -34.98 -24.73
N THR A 123 -5.93 -35.42 -25.27
CA THR A 123 -6.47 -34.90 -26.52
C THR A 123 -6.92 -33.44 -26.37
N ILE A 124 -7.65 -33.12 -25.29
CA ILE A 124 -8.11 -31.75 -25.03
C ILE A 124 -6.91 -30.83 -24.87
N SER A 125 -5.90 -31.22 -24.09
CA SER A 125 -4.69 -30.41 -23.89
C SER A 125 -3.94 -30.17 -25.20
N ALA A 126 -3.83 -31.19 -26.06
CA ALA A 126 -3.17 -31.05 -27.36
C ALA A 126 -3.93 -30.07 -28.28
N VAL A 127 -5.25 -30.19 -28.38
CA VAL A 127 -6.09 -29.28 -29.16
C VAL A 127 -5.99 -27.85 -28.63
N VAL A 128 -6.11 -27.68 -27.30
CA VAL A 128 -6.00 -26.38 -26.65
C VAL A 128 -4.61 -25.77 -26.88
N ALA A 129 -3.54 -26.59 -26.83
CA ALA A 129 -2.18 -26.11 -27.12
C ALA A 129 -2.03 -25.62 -28.56
N ILE A 130 -2.56 -26.37 -29.55
CA ILE A 130 -2.50 -25.96 -30.97
C ILE A 130 -3.25 -24.64 -31.19
N ILE A 131 -4.48 -24.54 -30.69
CA ILE A 131 -5.25 -23.29 -30.79
C ILE A 131 -4.52 -22.16 -30.08
N GLY A 132 -3.98 -22.41 -28.86
CA GLY A 132 -3.24 -21.45 -28.07
C GLY A 132 -2.02 -20.87 -28.79
N ILE A 133 -1.22 -21.73 -29.43
CA ILE A 133 -0.02 -21.27 -30.16
C ILE A 133 -0.41 -20.47 -31.42
N ILE A 134 -1.46 -20.87 -32.11
CA ILE A 134 -1.98 -20.13 -33.27
C ILE A 134 -2.44 -18.74 -32.83
N LEU A 135 -3.24 -18.63 -31.79
CA LEU A 135 -3.70 -17.34 -31.24
C LEU A 135 -2.53 -16.44 -30.82
N ARG A 136 -1.53 -17.02 -30.17
CA ARG A 136 -0.36 -16.29 -29.70
C ARG A 136 0.51 -15.76 -30.85
N MET A 137 0.73 -16.56 -31.90
CA MET A 137 1.67 -16.23 -32.96
C MET A 137 0.99 -15.50 -34.12
N ALA A 138 -0.22 -15.90 -34.54
CA ALA A 138 -0.87 -15.37 -35.71
C ALA A 138 -1.71 -14.11 -35.45
N CYS A 139 -2.22 -13.91 -34.20
CA CYS A 139 -3.07 -12.77 -33.91
C CYS A 139 -2.25 -11.53 -33.52
N LYS A 140 -2.66 -10.35 -34.03
CA LYS A 140 -2.01 -9.06 -33.75
C LYS A 140 -2.55 -8.42 -32.46
N ARG A 141 -3.82 -8.67 -32.09
CA ARG A 141 -4.48 -8.06 -30.94
C ARG A 141 -3.97 -8.68 -29.62
N SER A 142 -3.61 -7.84 -28.65
CA SER A 142 -3.10 -8.26 -27.34
C SER A 142 -4.04 -9.22 -26.60
N VAL A 143 -5.35 -8.99 -26.65
CA VAL A 143 -6.36 -9.84 -26.01
C VAL A 143 -6.29 -11.29 -26.52
N HIS A 144 -6.18 -11.49 -27.86
CA HIS A 144 -6.08 -12.83 -28.45
C HIS A 144 -4.76 -13.52 -28.08
N LYS A 145 -3.66 -12.77 -28.01
CA LYS A 145 -2.36 -13.31 -27.56
C LYS A 145 -2.45 -13.78 -26.09
N ASN A 146 -3.13 -13.02 -25.24
CA ASN A 146 -3.31 -13.39 -23.84
C ASN A 146 -4.25 -14.60 -23.68
N ILE A 147 -5.31 -14.71 -24.49
CA ILE A 147 -6.12 -15.93 -24.56
C ILE A 147 -5.26 -17.11 -25.01
N GLY A 148 -4.38 -16.92 -25.99
CA GLY A 148 -3.40 -17.93 -26.40
C GLY A 148 -2.49 -18.37 -25.23
N ASN A 149 -2.02 -17.43 -24.41
CA ASN A 149 -1.23 -17.74 -23.22
C ASN A 149 -2.03 -18.54 -22.18
N ILE A 150 -3.31 -18.21 -21.96
CA ILE A 150 -4.19 -18.99 -21.08
C ILE A 150 -4.30 -20.43 -21.56
N MET A 151 -4.54 -20.63 -22.84
CA MET A 151 -4.68 -21.96 -23.44
C MET A 151 -3.39 -22.77 -23.39
N LEU A 152 -2.25 -22.15 -23.70
CA LEU A 152 -0.93 -22.78 -23.57
C LEU A 152 -0.60 -23.09 -22.12
N GLY A 153 -0.87 -22.18 -21.20
CA GLY A 153 -0.68 -22.38 -19.76
C GLY A 153 -1.49 -23.57 -19.26
N PHE A 154 -2.76 -23.69 -19.66
CA PHE A 154 -3.60 -24.84 -19.34
C PHE A 154 -3.01 -26.17 -19.88
N ALA A 155 -2.59 -26.21 -21.12
CA ALA A 155 -2.01 -27.41 -21.72
C ALA A 155 -0.70 -27.83 -21.03
N ILE A 156 0.20 -26.89 -20.73
CA ILE A 156 1.45 -27.14 -20.00
C ILE A 156 1.17 -27.62 -18.57
N LEU A 157 0.20 -27.02 -17.89
CA LEU A 157 -0.25 -27.40 -16.55
C LEU A 157 -0.76 -28.87 -16.55
N MET A 158 -1.59 -29.24 -17.53
CA MET A 158 -2.10 -30.60 -17.65
C MET A 158 -0.98 -31.60 -17.94
N THR A 159 0.01 -31.23 -18.79
CA THR A 159 1.19 -32.05 -19.04
C THR A 159 2.02 -32.23 -17.78
N GLY A 160 2.23 -31.18 -17.00
CA GLY A 160 2.90 -31.24 -15.71
C GLY A 160 2.23 -32.20 -14.73
N MET A 161 0.88 -32.14 -14.63
CA MET A 161 0.08 -33.06 -13.80
C MET A 161 0.26 -34.52 -14.25
N GLN A 162 0.19 -34.79 -15.55
CA GLN A 162 0.39 -36.15 -16.08
C GLN A 162 1.83 -36.66 -15.81
N THR A 163 2.83 -35.79 -15.98
CA THR A 163 4.23 -36.12 -15.66
C THR A 163 4.41 -36.45 -14.19
N MET A 164 3.84 -35.67 -13.28
CA MET A 164 3.87 -35.95 -11.84
C MET A 164 3.20 -37.29 -11.52
N SER A 165 1.99 -37.51 -12.03
CA SER A 165 1.24 -38.75 -11.79
C SER A 165 1.97 -39.98 -12.35
N GLY A 166 2.58 -39.85 -13.53
CA GLY A 166 3.41 -40.92 -14.12
C GLY A 166 4.67 -41.20 -13.31
N ALA A 167 5.33 -40.17 -12.78
CA ALA A 167 6.51 -40.33 -11.94
C ALA A 167 6.23 -41.04 -10.61
N VAL A 168 5.08 -40.78 -9.98
CA VAL A 168 4.72 -41.38 -8.68
C VAL A 168 4.02 -42.73 -8.81
N SER A 169 3.47 -43.06 -9.97
CA SER A 169 2.74 -44.32 -10.19
C SER A 169 3.51 -45.58 -9.81
N PRO A 170 4.83 -45.73 -10.11
CA PRO A 170 5.61 -46.90 -9.71
C PRO A 170 5.81 -47.02 -8.19
N LEU A 171 5.61 -45.91 -7.42
CA LEU A 171 5.81 -45.91 -5.96
C LEU A 171 4.75 -46.71 -5.20
N LYS A 172 3.62 -47.01 -5.84
CA LYS A 172 2.54 -47.80 -5.21
C LYS A 172 3.01 -49.15 -4.68
N ASP A 173 4.02 -49.75 -5.34
CA ASP A 173 4.54 -51.07 -5.00
C ASP A 173 5.77 -50.97 -4.06
N SER A 174 6.14 -49.79 -3.60
CA SER A 174 7.30 -49.55 -2.70
C SER A 174 6.85 -49.55 -1.23
N PRO A 175 7.28 -50.51 -0.42
CA PRO A 175 6.95 -50.55 1.02
C PRO A 175 7.49 -49.34 1.76
N THR A 176 8.66 -48.81 1.38
CA THR A 176 9.25 -47.64 2.00
C THR A 176 8.39 -46.37 1.78
N PHE A 177 7.85 -46.21 0.57
CA PHE A 177 6.96 -45.10 0.25
C PHE A 177 5.62 -45.19 0.97
N THR A 178 5.02 -46.40 1.02
CA THR A 178 3.81 -46.65 1.76
C THR A 178 3.99 -46.34 3.25
N ASN A 179 5.08 -46.81 3.86
CA ASN A 179 5.42 -46.50 5.25
C ASN A 179 5.60 -44.98 5.49
N MET A 180 6.21 -44.26 4.55
CA MET A 180 6.34 -42.80 4.64
C MET A 180 4.96 -42.12 4.59
N LEU A 181 4.08 -42.52 3.69
CA LEU A 181 2.72 -41.99 3.62
C LEU A 181 1.89 -42.28 4.88
N THR A 182 2.07 -43.44 5.49
CA THR A 182 1.39 -43.80 6.75
C THR A 182 1.89 -42.92 7.92
N MET A 183 3.12 -42.44 7.92
CA MET A 183 3.58 -41.47 8.93
C MET A 183 2.78 -40.17 8.90
N PHE A 184 2.27 -39.78 7.74
CA PHE A 184 1.45 -38.57 7.58
C PHE A 184 0.05 -38.71 8.17
N SER A 185 -0.38 -39.95 8.52
CA SER A 185 -1.61 -40.20 9.29
C SER A 185 -1.52 -39.68 10.73
N ASN A 186 -0.29 -39.40 11.23
CA ASN A 186 -0.14 -38.66 12.47
C ASN A 186 -0.53 -37.19 12.19
N PRO A 187 -1.54 -36.64 12.91
CA PRO A 187 -2.07 -35.31 12.65
C PRO A 187 -1.01 -34.19 12.65
N LEU A 188 -0.10 -34.23 13.63
CA LEU A 188 0.94 -33.20 13.76
C LEU A 188 1.94 -33.26 12.60
N ILE A 189 2.39 -34.47 12.24
CA ILE A 189 3.35 -34.65 11.14
C ILE A 189 2.71 -34.23 9.81
N GLY A 190 1.48 -34.67 9.53
CA GLY A 190 0.77 -34.35 8.30
C GLY A 190 0.53 -32.82 8.16
N ILE A 191 0.13 -32.14 9.24
CA ILE A 191 -0.05 -30.69 9.26
C ILE A 191 1.29 -29.99 8.99
N LEU A 192 2.37 -30.36 9.67
CA LEU A 192 3.69 -29.75 9.48
C LEU A 192 4.21 -29.96 8.06
N VAL A 193 4.01 -31.14 7.48
CA VAL A 193 4.37 -31.43 6.08
C VAL A 193 3.55 -30.53 5.13
N GLY A 194 2.24 -30.40 5.35
CA GLY A 194 1.38 -29.50 4.57
C GLY A 194 1.86 -28.04 4.63
N ILE A 195 2.17 -27.55 5.83
CA ILE A 195 2.70 -26.18 6.03
C ILE A 195 4.05 -26.01 5.32
N ALA A 196 5.03 -26.86 5.62
CA ALA A 196 6.39 -26.73 5.11
C ALA A 196 6.42 -26.84 3.57
N PHE A 197 5.73 -27.82 3.00
CA PHE A 197 5.70 -28.03 1.57
C PHE A 197 5.03 -26.87 0.83
N THR A 198 3.91 -26.36 1.36
CA THR A 198 3.24 -25.18 0.77
C THR A 198 4.04 -23.90 0.93
N ALA A 199 4.74 -23.72 2.04
CA ALA A 199 5.62 -22.58 2.24
C ALA A 199 6.78 -22.55 1.24
N VAL A 200 7.36 -23.74 0.94
CA VAL A 200 8.43 -23.88 -0.08
C VAL A 200 7.89 -23.62 -1.49
N LEU A 201 6.74 -24.20 -1.85
CA LEU A 201 6.12 -24.01 -3.16
C LEU A 201 5.47 -22.62 -3.31
N GLN A 202 5.23 -21.91 -2.20
CA GLN A 202 4.54 -20.62 -2.13
C GLN A 202 3.16 -20.62 -2.82
N SER A 203 2.54 -21.80 -2.97
CA SER A 203 1.28 -21.99 -3.70
C SER A 203 0.46 -23.12 -3.09
N ALA A 204 -0.70 -22.76 -2.52
CA ALA A 204 -1.69 -23.72 -2.04
C ALA A 204 -2.20 -24.64 -3.15
N SER A 205 -2.48 -24.07 -4.33
CA SER A 205 -2.98 -24.82 -5.50
C SER A 205 -1.95 -25.85 -5.98
N ALA A 206 -0.67 -25.50 -5.95
CA ALA A 206 0.41 -26.40 -6.34
C ALA A 206 0.49 -27.60 -5.39
N THR A 207 0.41 -27.36 -4.08
CA THR A 207 0.41 -28.44 -3.09
C THR A 207 -0.79 -29.37 -3.24
N VAL A 208 -1.99 -28.80 -3.47
CA VAL A 208 -3.20 -29.60 -3.78
C VAL A 208 -2.99 -30.45 -5.04
N GLY A 209 -2.38 -29.87 -6.08
CA GLY A 209 -2.07 -30.59 -7.32
C GLY A 209 -1.12 -31.77 -7.11
N VAL A 210 -0.06 -31.57 -6.33
CA VAL A 210 0.87 -32.67 -5.96
C VAL A 210 0.14 -33.75 -5.15
N LEU A 211 -0.72 -33.35 -4.22
CA LEU A 211 -1.51 -34.30 -3.42
C LEU A 211 -2.48 -35.10 -4.29
N GLN A 212 -3.10 -34.44 -5.29
CA GLN A 212 -3.94 -35.11 -6.28
C GLN A 212 -3.13 -36.09 -7.17
N ALA A 213 -1.92 -35.71 -7.58
CA ALA A 213 -1.04 -36.60 -8.33
C ALA A 213 -0.65 -37.85 -7.49
N LEU A 214 -0.33 -37.63 -6.21
CA LEU A 214 -0.05 -38.76 -5.27
C LEU A 214 -1.27 -39.65 -5.07
N SER A 215 -2.49 -39.14 -5.08
CA SER A 215 -3.70 -39.94 -4.88
C SER A 215 -3.93 -40.99 -5.98
N VAL A 216 -3.36 -40.75 -7.17
CA VAL A 216 -3.44 -41.72 -8.30
C VAL A 216 -2.71 -43.03 -7.98
N THR A 217 -1.76 -43.04 -7.05
CA THR A 217 -1.08 -44.26 -6.59
C THR A 217 -2.03 -45.23 -5.92
N GLY A 218 -3.19 -44.77 -5.43
CA GLY A 218 -4.17 -45.60 -4.72
C GLY A 218 -3.76 -45.96 -3.29
N ILE A 219 -2.70 -45.33 -2.73
CA ILE A 219 -2.21 -45.60 -1.36
C ILE A 219 -2.62 -44.47 -0.40
N LEU A 220 -2.86 -43.26 -0.94
CA LEU A 220 -3.18 -42.09 -0.11
C LEU A 220 -4.56 -42.24 0.53
N THR A 221 -4.60 -42.42 1.83
CA THR A 221 -5.84 -42.53 2.61
C THR A 221 -6.34 -41.15 3.07
N PHE A 222 -7.62 -41.10 3.49
CA PHE A 222 -8.19 -39.90 4.10
C PHE A 222 -7.39 -39.46 5.33
N SER A 223 -7.00 -40.43 6.19
CA SER A 223 -6.21 -40.15 7.40
C SER A 223 -4.87 -39.48 7.12
N SER A 224 -4.23 -39.74 5.96
CA SER A 224 -2.99 -39.07 5.56
C SER A 224 -3.24 -37.77 4.82
N ALA A 225 -4.28 -37.68 4.00
CA ALA A 225 -4.57 -36.48 3.20
C ALA A 225 -5.14 -35.32 4.03
N PHE A 226 -6.03 -35.61 4.97
CA PHE A 226 -6.74 -34.61 5.76
C PHE A 226 -5.80 -33.67 6.53
N PRO A 227 -4.84 -34.14 7.34
CA PRO A 227 -3.94 -33.25 8.07
C PRO A 227 -3.04 -32.43 7.13
N ILE A 228 -2.62 -32.96 5.99
CA ILE A 228 -1.86 -32.23 4.98
C ILE A 228 -2.70 -31.05 4.44
N VAL A 229 -3.98 -31.32 4.07
CA VAL A 229 -4.90 -30.28 3.55
C VAL A 229 -5.12 -29.18 4.58
N LEU A 230 -5.23 -29.50 5.86
CA LEU A 230 -5.32 -28.49 6.94
C LEU A 230 -4.08 -27.58 7.00
N GLY A 231 -2.88 -28.13 6.78
CA GLY A 231 -1.62 -27.38 6.81
C GLY A 231 -1.42 -26.45 5.61
N ILE A 232 -2.00 -26.79 4.45
CA ILE A 232 -1.80 -26.03 3.17
C ILE A 232 -2.11 -24.54 3.33
N GLY A 233 -3.19 -24.18 4.00
CA GLY A 233 -3.61 -22.79 4.15
C GLY A 233 -2.56 -21.95 4.88
N VAL A 234 -2.07 -22.44 6.00
CA VAL A 234 -1.06 -21.73 6.82
C VAL A 234 0.25 -21.56 6.04
N GLY A 235 0.68 -22.60 5.30
CA GLY A 235 1.87 -22.50 4.44
C GLY A 235 1.72 -21.43 3.34
N ALA A 236 0.52 -21.28 2.80
CA ALA A 236 0.22 -20.26 1.77
C ALA A 236 0.23 -18.82 2.29
N ALA A 237 0.24 -18.61 3.61
CA ALA A 237 0.38 -17.28 4.20
C ALA A 237 1.80 -16.70 4.06
N CYS A 238 2.84 -17.54 3.87
CA CYS A 238 4.22 -17.08 3.80
C CYS A 238 4.46 -15.97 2.78
N PRO A 239 4.10 -16.08 1.49
CA PRO A 239 4.34 -15.01 0.51
C PRO A 239 3.54 -13.74 0.84
N VAL A 240 2.35 -13.86 1.45
CA VAL A 240 1.53 -12.73 1.87
C VAL A 240 2.20 -11.97 3.01
N LEU A 241 2.73 -12.67 4.01
CA LEU A 241 3.44 -12.07 5.15
C LEU A 241 4.73 -11.39 4.69
N ILE A 242 5.49 -12.00 3.77
CA ILE A 242 6.69 -11.40 3.18
C ILE A 242 6.35 -10.10 2.44
N SER A 243 5.26 -10.07 1.68
CA SER A 243 4.82 -8.88 0.94
C SER A 243 4.39 -7.72 1.85
N ALA A 244 4.06 -8.00 3.10
CA ALA A 244 3.68 -6.99 4.09
C ALA A 244 4.88 -6.39 4.84
N ILE A 245 6.10 -6.88 4.58
CA ILE A 245 7.33 -6.28 5.12
C ILE A 245 7.47 -4.90 4.47
N GLY A 246 7.52 -3.85 5.28
CA GLY A 246 7.56 -2.46 4.78
C GLY A 246 6.20 -1.81 4.54
N ALA A 247 5.08 -2.56 4.57
CA ALA A 247 3.76 -1.96 4.52
C ALA A 247 3.44 -1.17 5.81
N ASN A 248 2.51 -0.22 5.71
CA ASN A 248 1.98 0.47 6.88
C ASN A 248 1.22 -0.51 7.81
N LYS A 249 0.75 -0.02 8.96
CA LYS A 249 0.10 -0.88 9.96
C LYS A 249 -1.16 -1.58 9.43
N ASN A 250 -1.96 -0.88 8.64
CA ASN A 250 -3.17 -1.46 8.07
C ASN A 250 -2.85 -2.53 7.00
N GLY A 251 -1.78 -2.34 6.22
CA GLY A 251 -1.26 -3.37 5.32
C GLY A 251 -0.79 -4.62 6.09
N LYS A 252 -0.06 -4.44 7.20
CA LYS A 252 0.36 -5.55 8.09
C LYS A 252 -0.82 -6.27 8.73
N ARG A 253 -1.84 -5.52 9.20
CA ARG A 253 -3.10 -6.09 9.71
C ARG A 253 -3.79 -6.94 8.66
N THR A 254 -3.83 -6.44 7.42
CA THR A 254 -4.44 -7.15 6.29
C THR A 254 -3.73 -8.48 6.00
N ALA A 255 -2.40 -8.52 6.04
CA ALA A 255 -1.64 -9.76 5.88
C ALA A 255 -1.88 -10.74 7.04
N LEU A 256 -1.96 -10.24 8.28
CA LEU A 256 -2.29 -11.07 9.45
C LEU A 256 -3.69 -11.68 9.37
N VAL A 257 -4.67 -10.99 8.77
CA VAL A 257 -6.01 -11.56 8.54
C VAL A 257 -5.93 -12.86 7.74
N TYR A 258 -5.10 -12.92 6.70
CA TYR A 258 -4.92 -14.13 5.90
C TYR A 258 -4.40 -15.30 6.76
N LEU A 259 -3.33 -15.04 7.52
CA LEU A 259 -2.77 -16.04 8.43
C LEU A 259 -3.77 -16.51 9.50
N ILE A 260 -4.48 -15.56 10.15
CA ILE A 260 -5.44 -15.84 11.23
C ILE A 260 -6.61 -16.68 10.69
N ASN A 261 -7.10 -16.38 9.49
CA ASN A 261 -8.18 -17.15 8.87
C ASN A 261 -7.78 -18.63 8.70
N ASP A 262 -6.60 -18.88 8.16
CA ASP A 262 -6.15 -20.25 7.88
C ASP A 262 -5.70 -20.99 9.15
N LEU A 263 -5.05 -20.29 10.08
CA LEU A 263 -4.66 -20.84 11.37
C LEU A 263 -5.88 -21.21 12.23
N PHE A 264 -6.90 -20.34 12.23
CA PHE A 264 -8.15 -20.64 12.94
C PHE A 264 -8.85 -21.86 12.32
N GLY A 265 -8.95 -21.92 10.99
CA GLY A 265 -9.51 -23.07 10.28
C GLY A 265 -8.78 -24.38 10.62
N LEU A 266 -7.43 -24.33 10.59
CA LEU A 266 -6.59 -25.46 10.97
C LEU A 266 -6.90 -25.95 12.40
N ILE A 267 -6.86 -25.05 13.39
CA ILE A 267 -7.08 -25.39 14.81
C ILE A 267 -8.50 -25.90 15.01
N LEU A 268 -9.50 -25.17 14.53
CA LEU A 268 -10.91 -25.50 14.71
C LEU A 268 -11.24 -26.90 14.18
N TRP A 269 -10.90 -27.15 12.92
CA TRP A 269 -11.25 -28.40 12.27
C TRP A 269 -10.39 -29.57 12.74
N SER A 270 -9.12 -29.32 13.13
CA SER A 270 -8.32 -30.36 13.78
C SER A 270 -8.94 -30.79 15.10
N VAL A 271 -9.29 -29.84 15.97
CA VAL A 271 -9.88 -30.15 17.27
C VAL A 271 -11.23 -30.88 17.11
N ILE A 272 -12.14 -30.32 16.30
CA ILE A 272 -13.46 -30.89 16.10
C ILE A 272 -13.34 -32.31 15.50
N PHE A 273 -12.61 -32.42 14.39
CA PHE A 273 -12.55 -33.69 13.65
C PHE A 273 -11.90 -34.81 14.48
N TYR A 274 -10.73 -34.56 15.07
CA TYR A 274 -10.04 -35.61 15.83
C TYR A 274 -10.73 -35.95 17.14
N THR A 275 -11.39 -34.98 17.80
CA THR A 275 -12.19 -35.26 19.01
C THR A 275 -13.41 -36.10 18.66
N VAL A 276 -14.13 -35.75 17.59
CA VAL A 276 -15.29 -36.56 17.16
C VAL A 276 -14.84 -37.93 16.67
N ASN A 277 -13.74 -38.02 15.92
CA ASN A 277 -13.20 -39.31 15.47
C ASN A 277 -12.77 -40.22 16.63
N ALA A 278 -12.22 -39.64 17.72
CA ALA A 278 -11.87 -40.43 18.91
C ALA A 278 -13.09 -41.06 19.61
N ILE A 279 -14.29 -40.46 19.44
CA ILE A 279 -15.54 -40.95 20.03
C ILE A 279 -16.27 -41.91 19.06
N VAL A 280 -16.40 -41.47 17.78
CA VAL A 280 -17.25 -42.15 16.79
C VAL A 280 -16.50 -43.21 15.98
N HIS A 281 -15.16 -43.11 15.90
CA HIS A 281 -14.30 -44.01 15.12
C HIS A 281 -14.76 -44.10 13.66
N PHE A 282 -14.58 -43.02 12.90
CA PHE A 282 -15.05 -42.92 11.51
C PHE A 282 -14.45 -44.04 10.63
N GLY A 283 -15.31 -44.87 10.03
CA GLY A 283 -14.89 -45.94 9.14
C GLY A 283 -14.31 -45.51 7.80
N PHE A 284 -14.41 -44.20 7.45
CA PHE A 284 -13.83 -43.68 6.21
C PHE A 284 -12.36 -43.20 6.35
N MET A 285 -11.76 -43.34 7.54
CA MET A 285 -10.36 -42.95 7.76
C MET A 285 -9.39 -43.65 6.81
N ASP A 286 -9.65 -44.92 6.52
CA ASP A 286 -8.82 -45.73 5.62
C ASP A 286 -9.28 -45.70 4.15
N MET A 287 -10.29 -44.85 3.83
CA MET A 287 -10.77 -44.69 2.46
C MET A 287 -9.67 -44.07 1.58
N ILE A 288 -9.42 -44.70 0.44
CA ILE A 288 -8.47 -44.20 -0.56
C ILE A 288 -9.02 -42.92 -1.17
N MET A 289 -8.20 -41.89 -1.16
CA MET A 289 -8.56 -40.58 -1.72
C MET A 289 -8.35 -40.56 -3.22
N SER A 290 -9.39 -40.11 -3.93
CA SER A 290 -9.28 -39.77 -5.36
C SER A 290 -8.93 -38.28 -5.54
N PRO A 291 -8.45 -37.85 -6.74
CA PRO A 291 -8.24 -36.45 -7.03
C PRO A 291 -9.47 -35.56 -6.76
N VAL A 292 -10.66 -36.08 -7.10
CA VAL A 292 -11.95 -35.41 -6.85
C VAL A 292 -12.24 -35.28 -5.35
N ALA A 293 -11.97 -36.38 -4.58
CA ALA A 293 -12.16 -36.35 -3.13
C ALA A 293 -11.25 -35.31 -2.44
N ILE A 294 -10.02 -35.13 -2.93
CA ILE A 294 -9.10 -34.10 -2.42
C ILE A 294 -9.62 -32.69 -2.75
N ALA A 295 -10.10 -32.45 -3.98
CA ALA A 295 -10.69 -31.18 -4.36
C ALA A 295 -11.92 -30.85 -3.51
N LEU A 296 -12.79 -31.84 -3.29
CA LEU A 296 -13.98 -31.71 -2.43
C LEU A 296 -13.60 -31.39 -0.99
N LEU A 297 -12.67 -32.16 -0.42
CA LEU A 297 -12.16 -31.97 0.95
C LEU A 297 -11.62 -30.56 1.13
N ASN A 298 -10.77 -30.09 0.22
CA ASN A 298 -10.21 -28.74 0.25
C ASN A 298 -11.30 -27.67 0.15
N THR A 299 -12.30 -27.86 -0.71
CA THR A 299 -13.43 -26.93 -0.88
C THR A 299 -14.29 -26.86 0.38
N VAL A 300 -14.69 -28.04 0.91
CA VAL A 300 -15.52 -28.12 2.13
C VAL A 300 -14.81 -27.47 3.31
N PHE A 301 -13.52 -27.76 3.48
CA PHE A 301 -12.70 -27.16 4.54
C PHE A 301 -12.69 -25.62 4.46
N ARG A 302 -12.43 -25.07 3.28
CA ARG A 302 -12.35 -23.61 3.09
C ARG A 302 -13.71 -22.93 3.23
N VAL A 303 -14.75 -23.46 2.60
CA VAL A 303 -16.11 -22.91 2.71
C VAL A 303 -16.59 -22.97 4.15
N ALA A 304 -16.44 -24.12 4.82
CA ALA A 304 -16.86 -24.29 6.21
C ALA A 304 -16.11 -23.32 7.14
N THR A 305 -14.80 -23.15 6.96
CA THR A 305 -14.00 -22.17 7.73
C THR A 305 -14.54 -20.75 7.54
N VAL A 306 -14.80 -20.33 6.31
CA VAL A 306 -15.34 -18.99 6.03
C VAL A 306 -16.75 -18.83 6.61
N CYS A 307 -17.62 -19.82 6.49
CA CYS A 307 -18.97 -19.79 7.08
C CYS A 307 -18.93 -19.60 8.61
N VAL A 308 -18.01 -20.27 9.29
CA VAL A 308 -17.85 -20.14 10.74
C VAL A 308 -17.25 -18.78 11.11
N LEU A 309 -16.24 -18.29 10.37
CA LEU A 309 -15.54 -17.05 10.67
C LEU A 309 -16.32 -15.78 10.24
N PHE A 310 -17.22 -15.89 9.27
CA PHE A 310 -17.94 -14.75 8.72
C PHE A 310 -18.67 -13.89 9.78
N PRO A 311 -19.41 -14.45 10.76
CA PRO A 311 -20.02 -13.67 11.82
C PRO A 311 -19.01 -12.98 12.74
N PHE A 312 -17.77 -13.46 12.78
CA PHE A 312 -16.71 -12.96 13.65
C PHE A 312 -15.80 -11.92 12.98
N ILE A 313 -16.12 -11.43 11.77
CA ILE A 313 -15.35 -10.38 11.08
C ILE A 313 -15.02 -9.20 12.00
N PRO A 314 -15.96 -8.63 12.80
CA PRO A 314 -15.62 -7.52 13.71
C PRO A 314 -14.62 -7.92 14.80
N LYS A 315 -14.65 -9.17 15.28
CA LYS A 315 -13.69 -9.66 16.28
C LYS A 315 -12.31 -9.91 15.68
N ILE A 316 -12.25 -10.39 14.42
CA ILE A 316 -10.99 -10.53 13.68
C ILE A 316 -10.35 -9.16 13.48
N GLU A 317 -11.13 -8.15 13.09
CA GLU A 317 -10.66 -6.77 12.97
C GLU A 317 -10.08 -6.26 14.30
N GLN A 318 -10.79 -6.44 15.41
CA GLN A 318 -10.31 -6.08 16.75
C GLN A 318 -9.02 -6.82 17.11
N LEU A 319 -8.93 -8.12 16.82
CA LEU A 319 -7.75 -8.94 17.11
C LEU A 319 -6.51 -8.44 16.35
N VAL A 320 -6.63 -8.19 15.05
CA VAL A 320 -5.48 -7.70 14.26
C VAL A 320 -5.09 -6.26 14.65
N CYS A 321 -6.05 -5.41 15.03
CA CYS A 321 -5.76 -4.09 15.59
C CYS A 321 -5.09 -4.17 16.98
N TRP A 322 -5.42 -5.16 17.79
CA TRP A 322 -4.74 -5.41 19.06
C TRP A 322 -3.31 -5.94 18.88
N LEU A 323 -3.10 -6.81 17.89
CA LEU A 323 -1.76 -7.35 17.56
C LEU A 323 -0.84 -6.27 16.97
N VAL A 324 -1.39 -5.40 16.12
CA VAL A 324 -0.67 -4.29 15.51
C VAL A 324 -1.31 -2.99 15.98
N LYS A 325 -0.81 -2.47 17.09
CA LYS A 325 -1.38 -1.28 17.75
C LYS A 325 -1.08 0.01 16.98
N ASP A 326 -2.04 0.93 16.96
CA ASP A 326 -1.83 2.29 16.52
C ASP A 326 -1.08 3.09 17.59
N SER A 327 -0.33 4.12 17.17
CA SER A 327 0.17 5.13 18.10
C SER A 327 -0.98 6.10 18.45
N ALA A 328 -0.90 6.75 19.61
CA ALA A 328 -1.90 7.76 19.99
C ALA A 328 -2.02 8.88 18.95
N GLU A 329 -0.90 9.22 18.29
CA GLU A 329 -0.83 10.23 17.22
C GLU A 329 -1.57 9.81 15.94
N GLU A 330 -1.58 8.51 15.60
CA GLU A 330 -2.32 7.98 14.44
C GLU A 330 -3.83 7.92 14.68
N LEU A 331 -4.26 7.69 15.92
CA LEU A 331 -5.68 7.72 16.29
C LEU A 331 -6.26 9.14 16.17
N GLU A 332 -5.48 10.18 16.53
CA GLU A 332 -5.87 11.57 16.30
C GLU A 332 -5.96 11.91 14.81
N ASP A 333 -5.08 11.33 14.00
CA ASP A 333 -5.04 11.56 12.54
C ASP A 333 -6.27 11.00 11.83
N GLU A 334 -6.77 9.82 12.24
CA GLU A 334 -7.98 9.22 11.68
C GLU A 334 -9.27 9.93 12.15
N ALA A 335 -9.30 10.43 13.38
CA ALA A 335 -10.45 11.13 13.93
C ALA A 335 -10.83 12.40 13.13
N ASP A 336 -9.84 13.10 12.55
CA ASP A 336 -10.10 14.28 11.72
C ASP A 336 -10.84 13.92 10.42
N PHE A 337 -10.62 12.73 9.85
CA PHE A 337 -11.30 12.27 8.64
C PHE A 337 -12.71 11.74 8.91
N ASP A 338 -12.96 11.19 10.10
CA ASP A 338 -14.30 10.75 10.51
C ASP A 338 -15.29 11.92 10.65
N LEU A 339 -14.79 13.16 10.74
CA LEU A 339 -15.60 14.37 10.70
C LEU A 339 -16.25 14.58 9.32
N LEU A 340 -15.67 14.10 8.21
CA LEU A 340 -16.15 14.33 6.85
C LEU A 340 -17.25 13.34 6.46
N GLU A 341 -18.40 13.43 7.15
CA GLU A 341 -19.54 12.56 6.92
C GLU A 341 -20.32 12.93 5.65
N GLU A 342 -20.49 11.99 4.71
CA GLU A 342 -21.25 12.21 3.47
C GLU A 342 -22.72 12.63 3.73
N ARG A 343 -23.29 12.23 4.86
CA ARG A 343 -24.67 12.61 5.25
C ARG A 343 -24.83 14.13 5.43
N LEU A 344 -23.76 14.82 5.80
CA LEU A 344 -23.76 16.26 6.03
C LEU A 344 -23.67 17.08 4.74
N LEU A 345 -23.40 16.48 3.60
CA LEU A 345 -23.40 17.17 2.31
C LEU A 345 -24.76 17.79 1.96
N ASN A 346 -25.85 17.23 2.49
CA ASN A 346 -27.21 17.82 2.37
C ASN A 346 -27.41 19.07 3.23
N TYR A 347 -26.45 19.40 4.10
CA TYR A 347 -26.47 20.56 4.99
C TYR A 347 -25.17 21.36 4.82
N PRO A 348 -25.03 22.18 3.75
CA PRO A 348 -23.77 22.80 3.36
C PRO A 348 -23.06 23.59 4.45
N ALA A 349 -23.80 24.31 5.30
CA ALA A 349 -23.21 25.05 6.42
C ALA A 349 -22.49 24.13 7.43
N LEU A 350 -23.07 22.96 7.72
CA LEU A 350 -22.47 21.97 8.62
C LEU A 350 -21.27 21.29 7.95
N ALA A 351 -21.40 20.95 6.67
CA ALA A 351 -20.31 20.35 5.88
C ALA A 351 -19.09 21.26 5.82
N ILE A 352 -19.26 22.56 5.57
CA ILE A 352 -18.20 23.58 5.58
C ILE A 352 -17.54 23.67 6.96
N GLY A 353 -18.34 23.64 8.04
CA GLY A 353 -17.82 23.63 9.40
C GLY A 353 -16.98 22.38 9.71
N GLN A 354 -17.32 21.22 9.16
CA GLN A 354 -16.53 20.00 9.27
C GLN A 354 -15.21 20.11 8.49
N CYS A 355 -15.26 20.66 7.26
CA CYS A 355 -14.04 20.93 6.48
C CYS A 355 -13.08 21.85 7.25
N HIS A 356 -13.58 22.93 7.85
CA HIS A 356 -12.76 23.84 8.66
C HIS A 356 -12.06 23.11 9.83
N ARG A 357 -12.77 22.22 10.54
CA ARG A 357 -12.19 21.44 11.63
C ARG A 357 -11.10 20.49 11.14
N ALA A 358 -11.34 19.76 10.05
CA ALA A 358 -10.34 18.86 9.47
C ALA A 358 -9.12 19.64 8.96
N MET A 359 -9.32 20.79 8.28
CA MET A 359 -8.23 21.69 7.87
C MET A 359 -7.45 22.25 9.07
N SER A 360 -8.13 22.53 10.17
CA SER A 360 -7.47 22.93 11.42
C SER A 360 -6.55 21.84 11.97
N GLY A 361 -6.94 20.57 11.83
CA GLY A 361 -6.09 19.41 12.12
C GLY A 361 -4.86 19.36 11.20
N MET A 362 -5.07 19.55 9.89
CA MET A 362 -4.01 19.63 8.87
C MET A 362 -2.99 20.74 9.21
N ALA A 363 -3.46 21.97 9.48
CA ALA A 363 -2.60 23.12 9.81
C ALA A 363 -1.71 22.87 11.04
N LYS A 364 -2.26 22.25 12.10
CA LYS A 364 -1.49 21.91 13.30
C LYS A 364 -0.37 20.90 13.00
N LYS A 365 -0.67 19.91 12.14
CA LYS A 365 0.29 18.87 11.74
C LYS A 365 1.34 19.44 10.80
N LEU A 366 0.94 20.26 9.84
CA LEU A 366 1.82 20.99 8.93
C LEU A 366 2.86 21.82 9.69
N ARG A 367 2.41 22.67 10.62
CA ARG A 367 3.30 23.50 11.46
C ARG A 367 4.35 22.65 12.20
N LYS A 368 3.93 21.53 12.80
CA LYS A 368 4.84 20.62 13.50
C LYS A 368 5.84 19.98 12.53
N ASN A 369 5.39 19.66 11.29
CA ASN A 369 6.21 18.99 10.30
C ASN A 369 7.28 19.91 9.72
N VAL A 370 6.93 21.16 9.36
CA VAL A 370 7.88 22.17 8.89
C VAL A 370 8.96 22.44 9.95
N ASN A 371 8.56 22.64 11.22
CA ASN A 371 9.52 22.83 12.31
C ASN A 371 10.44 21.61 12.52
N ARG A 372 9.92 20.41 12.33
CA ARG A 372 10.73 19.17 12.44
C ARG A 372 11.72 19.05 11.29
N ALA A 373 11.30 19.38 10.06
CA ALA A 373 12.15 19.38 8.88
C ALA A 373 13.31 20.38 9.02
N MET A 374 13.03 21.60 9.49
CA MET A 374 14.09 22.60 9.75
C MET A 374 15.06 22.16 10.84
N ASN A 375 14.58 21.48 11.90
CA ASN A 375 15.46 20.98 12.95
C ASN A 375 16.39 19.86 12.47
N LEU A 376 16.02 19.10 11.44
CA LEU A 376 16.89 18.09 10.83
C LEU A 376 18.13 18.68 10.17
N LEU A 377 18.07 19.91 9.66
CA LEU A 377 19.23 20.60 9.11
C LEU A 377 20.34 20.78 10.15
N ASN A 378 19.97 21.09 11.41
CA ASN A 378 20.93 21.27 12.50
C ASN A 378 21.46 19.94 13.05
N GLU A 379 20.60 18.92 13.15
CA GLU A 379 20.95 17.60 13.66
C GLU A 379 20.10 16.53 12.98
N TYR A 380 20.71 15.81 12.02
CA TYR A 380 20.03 14.71 11.34
C TYR A 380 19.78 13.53 12.27
N GLN A 381 18.56 13.01 12.26
CA GLN A 381 18.16 11.80 12.94
C GLN A 381 17.17 11.03 12.07
N GLN A 382 17.49 9.77 11.75
CA GLN A 382 16.67 8.94 10.85
C GLN A 382 15.21 8.81 11.33
N ASP A 383 14.98 8.63 12.62
CA ASP A 383 13.63 8.54 13.18
C ASP A 383 12.80 9.82 12.96
N LYS A 384 13.46 10.98 13.01
CA LYS A 384 12.80 12.28 12.76
C LYS A 384 12.54 12.49 11.27
N PHE A 385 13.46 12.07 10.41
CA PHE A 385 13.29 12.05 8.96
C PHE A 385 12.07 11.21 8.57
N ASP A 386 12.01 9.96 9.05
CA ASP A 386 10.88 9.05 8.80
C ASP A 386 9.54 9.63 9.30
N LYS A 387 9.58 10.41 10.38
CA LYS A 387 8.38 11.12 10.87
C LYS A 387 7.96 12.26 9.95
N VAL A 388 8.89 13.00 9.36
CA VAL A 388 8.59 14.06 8.39
C VAL A 388 7.91 13.44 7.17
N GLN A 389 8.46 12.37 6.60
CA GLN A 389 7.92 11.68 5.44
C GLN A 389 6.52 11.10 5.72
N ARG A 390 6.30 10.50 6.90
CA ARG A 390 4.97 10.00 7.29
C ARG A 390 3.94 11.12 7.45
N LYS A 391 4.34 12.30 7.94
CA LYS A 391 3.41 13.43 8.12
C LYS A 391 3.13 14.16 6.82
N GLU A 392 4.06 14.16 5.88
CA GLU A 392 3.81 14.64 4.52
C GLU A 392 2.76 13.75 3.83
N ASN A 393 2.94 12.44 3.78
CA ASN A 393 1.92 11.50 3.27
C ASN A 393 0.54 11.66 3.94
N LEU A 394 0.51 12.12 5.20
CA LEU A 394 -0.74 12.44 5.87
C LEU A 394 -1.34 13.76 5.38
N ILE A 395 -0.51 14.78 5.12
CA ILE A 395 -0.94 16.07 4.58
C ILE A 395 -1.55 15.88 3.19
N ASP A 396 -0.93 15.06 2.32
CA ASP A 396 -1.48 14.66 1.02
C ASP A 396 -2.85 13.97 1.15
N LYS A 397 -2.98 13.11 2.18
CA LYS A 397 -4.25 12.46 2.48
C LYS A 397 -5.33 13.46 2.90
N TYR A 398 -4.97 14.52 3.63
CA TYR A 398 -5.89 15.63 3.94
C TYR A 398 -6.31 16.37 2.67
N GLU A 399 -5.34 16.71 1.79
CA GLU A 399 -5.63 17.38 0.51
C GLU A 399 -6.64 16.56 -0.29
N SER A 400 -6.35 15.30 -0.56
CA SER A 400 -7.19 14.40 -1.34
C SER A 400 -8.60 14.21 -0.72
N ARG A 401 -8.69 13.96 0.60
CA ARG A 401 -9.98 13.71 1.29
C ARG A 401 -10.84 14.96 1.39
N LEU A 402 -10.24 16.09 1.74
CA LEU A 402 -10.94 17.36 1.83
C LEU A 402 -11.33 17.87 0.45
N GLY A 403 -10.44 17.75 -0.55
CA GLY A 403 -10.72 18.10 -1.94
C GLY A 403 -11.92 17.32 -2.49
N ASP A 404 -11.92 15.99 -2.34
CA ASP A 404 -13.04 15.12 -2.74
C ASP A 404 -14.35 15.50 -2.04
N TYR A 405 -14.30 15.77 -0.74
CA TYR A 405 -15.47 16.14 0.04
C TYR A 405 -16.04 17.51 -0.38
N LEU A 406 -15.16 18.51 -0.55
CA LEU A 406 -15.56 19.83 -1.04
C LEU A 406 -16.09 19.78 -2.48
N MET A 407 -15.49 18.99 -3.37
CA MET A 407 -16.00 18.78 -4.72
C MET A 407 -17.36 18.08 -4.75
N LYS A 408 -17.64 17.17 -3.81
CA LYS A 408 -18.98 16.60 -3.64
C LYS A 408 -19.97 17.66 -3.13
N LEU A 409 -19.53 18.50 -2.19
CA LEU A 409 -20.32 19.57 -1.62
C LEU A 409 -20.78 20.60 -2.68
N THR A 410 -19.91 20.93 -3.66
CA THR A 410 -20.26 21.87 -4.75
C THR A 410 -21.39 21.39 -5.67
N LYS A 411 -21.75 20.09 -5.60
CA LYS A 411 -22.91 19.55 -6.35
C LYS A 411 -24.24 19.77 -5.66
N HIS A 412 -24.24 20.25 -4.41
CA HIS A 412 -25.44 20.57 -3.65
C HIS A 412 -25.75 22.06 -3.74
N GLU A 413 -27.02 22.43 -3.48
CA GLU A 413 -27.44 23.83 -3.46
C GLU A 413 -26.76 24.59 -2.32
N MET A 414 -25.92 25.56 -2.67
CA MET A 414 -25.18 26.43 -1.75
C MET A 414 -25.51 27.90 -2.04
N ASN A 415 -25.56 28.71 -1.00
CA ASN A 415 -25.62 30.15 -1.18
C ASN A 415 -24.24 30.72 -1.60
N SER A 416 -24.22 31.98 -2.07
CA SER A 416 -22.99 32.61 -2.56
C SER A 416 -21.84 32.62 -1.54
N ALA A 417 -22.13 32.84 -0.26
CA ALA A 417 -21.12 32.84 0.81
C ALA A 417 -20.53 31.43 1.04
N GLN A 418 -21.36 30.39 0.99
CA GLN A 418 -20.93 29.00 1.13
C GLN A 418 -20.07 28.54 -0.04
N THR A 419 -20.46 28.91 -1.27
CA THR A 419 -19.68 28.60 -2.47
C THR A 419 -18.29 29.26 -2.40
N LYS A 420 -18.25 30.52 -1.96
CA LYS A 420 -17.04 31.27 -1.73
C LYS A 420 -16.12 30.58 -0.73
N GLN A 421 -16.67 30.19 0.41
CA GLN A 421 -15.91 29.53 1.47
C GLN A 421 -15.38 28.17 1.05
N ALA A 422 -16.15 27.38 0.31
CA ALA A 422 -15.69 26.10 -0.25
C ALA A 422 -14.53 26.31 -1.24
N SER A 423 -14.60 27.33 -2.11
CA SER A 423 -13.53 27.67 -3.04
C SER A 423 -12.26 28.12 -2.31
N LEU A 424 -12.40 28.95 -1.27
CA LEU A 424 -11.26 29.39 -0.46
C LEU A 424 -10.57 28.22 0.23
N TYR A 425 -11.34 27.28 0.76
CA TYR A 425 -10.79 26.06 1.39
C TYR A 425 -10.03 25.19 0.38
N LEU A 426 -10.53 25.03 -0.85
CA LEU A 426 -9.81 24.31 -1.90
C LEU A 426 -8.44 24.94 -2.21
N HIS A 427 -8.36 26.28 -2.27
CA HIS A 427 -7.08 26.97 -2.44
C HIS A 427 -6.16 26.80 -1.24
N THR A 428 -6.66 26.99 -0.02
CA THR A 428 -5.87 26.87 1.20
C THR A 428 -5.34 25.46 1.42
N ILE A 429 -6.12 24.43 1.08
CA ILE A 429 -5.69 23.03 1.19
C ILE A 429 -4.48 22.78 0.29
N ASN A 430 -4.53 23.27 -0.93
CA ASN A 430 -3.45 23.14 -1.91
C ASN A 430 -2.17 23.88 -1.45
N ASP A 431 -2.32 25.09 -0.89
CA ASP A 431 -1.18 25.82 -0.32
C ASP A 431 -0.56 25.07 0.86
N PHE A 432 -1.37 24.46 1.72
CA PHE A 432 -0.88 23.69 2.87
C PHE A 432 -0.16 22.40 2.45
N GLU A 433 -0.64 21.72 1.41
CA GLU A 433 0.07 20.57 0.81
C GLU A 433 1.42 21.02 0.25
N ARG A 434 1.48 22.10 -0.54
CA ARG A 434 2.73 22.63 -1.09
C ARG A 434 3.76 23.02 -0.02
N ILE A 435 3.32 23.58 1.09
CA ILE A 435 4.22 23.83 2.24
C ILE A 435 4.73 22.49 2.81
N GLY A 436 3.89 21.45 2.85
CA GLY A 436 4.25 20.09 3.27
C GLY A 436 5.32 19.47 2.38
N ASP A 437 5.15 19.58 1.05
CA ASP A 437 6.11 19.13 0.04
C ASP A 437 7.49 19.77 0.26
N HIS A 438 7.53 21.09 0.44
CA HIS A 438 8.79 21.80 0.67
C HIS A 438 9.43 21.43 2.02
N ALA A 439 8.65 21.14 3.05
CA ALA A 439 9.18 20.61 4.32
C ALA A 439 9.80 19.22 4.14
N SER A 440 9.15 18.34 3.36
CA SER A 440 9.68 17.02 3.02
C SER A 440 10.98 17.13 2.22
N TYR A 441 11.04 18.07 1.26
CA TYR A 441 12.24 18.33 0.46
C TYR A 441 13.41 18.87 1.32
N ILE A 442 13.15 19.77 2.28
CA ILE A 442 14.16 20.24 3.24
C ILE A 442 14.71 19.07 4.08
N ALA A 443 13.84 18.16 4.52
CA ALA A 443 14.28 16.97 5.25
C ALA A 443 15.15 16.04 4.35
N TYR A 444 14.82 15.93 3.06
CA TYR A 444 15.62 15.19 2.10
C TYR A 444 17.02 15.81 1.92
N MET A 445 17.11 17.15 1.79
CA MET A 445 18.40 17.86 1.75
C MET A 445 19.24 17.61 3.01
N SER A 446 18.60 17.57 4.19
CA SER A 446 19.29 17.20 5.44
C SER A 446 19.84 15.77 5.42
N SER A 447 19.11 14.81 4.83
CA SER A 447 19.60 13.43 4.64
C SER A 447 20.79 13.41 3.69
N GLU A 448 20.71 14.13 2.58
CA GLU A 448 21.79 14.22 1.59
C GLU A 448 23.06 14.84 2.18
N MET A 449 22.90 15.90 2.99
CA MET A 449 24.04 16.48 3.74
C MET A 449 24.68 15.49 4.69
N HIS A 450 23.88 14.69 5.38
CA HIS A 450 24.38 13.68 6.31
C HIS A 450 25.14 12.58 5.59
N ASP A 451 24.57 12.05 4.50
CA ASP A 451 25.14 10.92 3.74
C ASP A 451 26.42 11.31 3.01
N ASN A 452 26.49 12.53 2.47
CA ASN A 452 27.64 13.07 1.76
C ASN A 452 28.66 13.75 2.68
N HIS A 453 28.39 13.79 4.01
CA HIS A 453 29.22 14.51 4.99
C HIS A 453 29.44 16.00 4.63
N THR A 454 28.45 16.61 3.98
CA THR A 454 28.45 18.01 3.58
C THR A 454 28.12 18.89 4.78
N ASN A 455 28.89 19.98 4.99
CA ASN A 455 28.60 20.93 6.06
C ASN A 455 28.84 22.38 5.56
N PHE A 456 28.03 23.29 6.07
CA PHE A 456 28.19 24.72 5.73
C PHE A 456 29.23 25.37 6.65
N SER A 457 29.83 26.50 6.22
CA SER A 457 30.65 27.32 7.08
C SER A 457 29.83 27.91 8.24
N GLN A 458 30.48 28.27 9.34
CA GLN A 458 29.82 28.86 10.50
C GLN A 458 29.04 30.13 10.12
N GLU A 459 29.60 30.96 9.27
CA GLU A 459 28.95 32.15 8.73
C GLU A 459 27.66 31.83 7.96
N ALA A 460 27.72 30.82 7.08
CA ALA A 460 26.54 30.36 6.34
C ALA A 460 25.45 29.77 7.25
N TRP A 461 25.84 29.09 8.34
CA TRP A 461 24.91 28.60 9.35
C TRP A 461 24.25 29.74 10.14
N ASP A 462 25.03 30.77 10.54
CA ASP A 462 24.51 31.91 11.28
C ASP A 462 23.49 32.68 10.43
N GLU A 463 23.80 32.91 9.17
CA GLU A 463 22.87 33.53 8.20
C GLU A 463 21.62 32.67 7.97
N LEU A 464 21.77 31.33 7.76
CA LEU A 464 20.67 30.43 7.52
C LEU A 464 19.72 30.36 8.70
N ASN A 465 20.26 30.38 9.95
CA ASN A 465 19.47 30.37 11.17
C ASN A 465 18.53 31.61 11.26
N VAL A 466 18.97 32.79 10.81
CA VAL A 466 18.11 33.98 10.78
C VAL A 466 16.89 33.75 9.87
N VAL A 467 17.10 33.19 8.68
CA VAL A 467 16.00 32.86 7.76
C VAL A 467 15.10 31.76 8.32
N MET A 468 15.69 30.73 8.94
CA MET A 468 14.93 29.65 9.58
C MET A 468 14.00 30.17 10.68
N GLU A 469 14.45 31.11 11.51
CA GLU A 469 13.60 31.74 12.54
C GLU A 469 12.49 32.60 11.91
N ALA A 470 12.75 33.33 10.84
CA ALA A 470 11.73 34.07 10.12
C ALA A 470 10.65 33.15 9.53
N VAL A 471 11.06 32.03 8.89
CA VAL A 471 10.13 31.00 8.36
C VAL A 471 9.34 30.33 9.48
N ARG A 472 9.96 30.06 10.64
CA ARG A 472 9.26 29.55 11.84
C ARG A 472 8.17 30.49 12.33
N GLU A 473 8.46 31.78 12.36
CA GLU A 473 7.47 32.79 12.75
C GLU A 473 6.33 32.83 11.74
N GLU A 474 6.64 32.85 10.45
CA GLU A 474 5.65 32.93 9.39
C GLU A 474 4.69 31.75 9.38
N ILE A 475 5.19 30.51 9.44
CA ILE A 475 4.33 29.31 9.52
C ILE A 475 3.51 29.28 10.80
N ASN A 476 4.04 29.78 11.93
CA ASN A 476 3.29 29.92 13.16
C ASN A 476 2.15 30.94 13.05
N LEU A 477 2.42 32.10 12.45
CA LEU A 477 1.39 33.13 12.18
C LEU A 477 0.32 32.60 11.25
N THR A 478 0.70 32.00 10.12
CA THR A 478 -0.20 31.42 9.12
C THR A 478 -1.14 30.39 9.74
N CYS A 479 -0.59 29.40 10.44
CA CYS A 479 -1.40 28.37 11.06
C CYS A 479 -2.31 28.91 12.18
N ARG A 480 -1.84 29.87 13.00
CA ARG A 480 -2.64 30.47 14.06
C ARG A 480 -3.74 31.37 13.51
N ALA A 481 -3.44 32.17 12.49
CA ALA A 481 -4.43 32.99 11.80
C ALA A 481 -5.57 32.14 11.23
N PHE A 482 -5.24 31.03 10.58
CA PHE A 482 -6.22 30.09 10.05
C PHE A 482 -7.05 29.42 11.15
N LEU A 483 -6.39 28.94 12.24
CA LEU A 483 -7.05 28.25 13.34
C LEU A 483 -8.07 29.12 14.09
N ASN A 484 -7.77 30.41 14.22
CA ASN A 484 -8.54 31.37 14.99
C ASN A 484 -9.42 32.29 14.13
N ASP A 485 -9.36 32.14 12.80
CA ASP A 485 -10.00 33.06 11.84
C ASP A 485 -9.56 34.52 12.07
N ASP A 486 -8.27 34.70 12.43
CA ASP A 486 -7.69 35.98 12.86
C ASP A 486 -7.11 36.74 11.68
N LYS A 487 -7.84 37.76 11.22
CA LYS A 487 -7.46 38.61 10.08
C LYS A 487 -6.27 39.53 10.39
N GLU A 488 -6.12 39.99 11.64
CA GLU A 488 -4.99 40.83 12.03
C GLU A 488 -3.69 40.04 11.97
N MET A 489 -3.66 38.80 12.48
CA MET A 489 -2.52 37.92 12.29
C MET A 489 -2.25 37.62 10.81
N ALA A 490 -3.30 37.39 10.00
CA ALA A 490 -3.16 37.12 8.58
C ALA A 490 -2.49 38.28 7.82
N GLN A 491 -2.76 39.55 8.19
CA GLN A 491 -2.14 40.73 7.60
C GLN A 491 -0.63 40.80 7.84
N ARG A 492 -0.11 40.17 8.88
CA ARG A 492 1.33 40.18 9.19
C ARG A 492 2.14 39.21 8.34
N VAL A 493 1.49 38.19 7.73
CA VAL A 493 2.20 37.13 7.01
C VAL A 493 2.86 37.62 5.75
N ALA A 494 2.17 38.37 4.88
CA ALA A 494 2.74 38.84 3.63
C ALA A 494 3.95 39.79 3.80
N PRO A 495 3.96 40.77 4.74
CA PRO A 495 5.16 41.57 5.03
C PRO A 495 6.36 40.74 5.46
N LEU A 496 6.13 39.68 6.30
CA LEU A 496 7.18 38.76 6.73
C LEU A 496 7.70 37.91 5.57
N GLY A 497 6.81 37.42 4.70
CA GLY A 497 7.18 36.65 3.50
C GLY A 497 8.07 37.47 2.53
N MET A 498 7.80 38.77 2.40
CA MET A 498 8.69 39.67 1.62
C MET A 498 10.08 39.80 2.25
N ILE A 499 10.17 39.85 3.57
CA ILE A 499 11.47 39.87 4.27
C ILE A 499 12.20 38.55 4.04
N ILE A 500 11.53 37.39 4.17
CA ILE A 500 12.14 36.09 3.90
C ILE A 500 12.66 36.02 2.45
N THR A 501 11.88 36.50 1.49
CA THR A 501 12.31 36.56 0.09
C THR A 501 13.56 37.42 -0.10
N SER A 502 13.60 38.58 0.56
CA SER A 502 14.78 39.49 0.52
C SER A 502 16.01 38.80 1.13
N LEU A 503 15.86 38.22 2.30
CA LEU A 503 16.93 37.48 2.98
C LEU A 503 17.44 36.30 2.14
N CYS A 504 16.56 35.49 1.59
CA CYS A 504 16.96 34.36 0.72
C CYS A 504 17.78 34.86 -0.50
N ASN A 505 17.42 35.99 -1.09
CA ASN A 505 18.18 36.58 -2.20
C ASN A 505 19.54 37.10 -1.76
N GLU A 506 19.61 37.78 -0.60
CA GLU A 506 20.84 38.25 0.00
C GLU A 506 21.81 37.11 0.30
N LEU A 507 21.32 36.04 0.94
CA LEU A 507 22.13 34.85 1.26
C LEU A 507 22.67 34.15 0.01
N LYS A 508 21.88 34.11 -1.07
CA LYS A 508 22.38 33.61 -2.35
C LYS A 508 23.54 34.44 -2.90
N MET A 509 23.50 35.75 -2.74
CA MET A 509 24.62 36.62 -3.15
C MET A 509 25.84 36.37 -2.27
N HIS A 510 25.69 36.28 -0.94
CA HIS A 510 26.79 35.97 -0.03
C HIS A 510 27.39 34.57 -0.34
N HIS A 511 26.55 33.60 -0.70
CA HIS A 511 27.04 32.30 -1.12
C HIS A 511 27.88 32.37 -2.41
N VAL A 512 27.45 33.12 -3.42
CA VAL A 512 28.23 33.33 -4.66
C VAL A 512 29.58 34.00 -4.35
N GLU A 513 29.63 34.92 -3.40
CA GLU A 513 30.87 35.55 -2.93
C GLU A 513 31.78 34.54 -2.23
N ARG A 514 31.25 33.71 -1.33
CA ARG A 514 32.01 32.58 -0.68
C ARG A 514 32.54 31.58 -1.69
N LEU A 515 31.74 31.26 -2.72
CA LEU A 515 32.18 30.36 -3.80
C LEU A 515 33.30 30.95 -4.63
N SER A 516 33.23 32.24 -4.99
CA SER A 516 34.27 32.95 -5.75
C SER A 516 35.59 33.06 -4.99
N ASN A 517 35.52 33.16 -3.67
CA ASN A 517 36.69 33.25 -2.79
C ASN A 517 37.25 31.87 -2.42
N GLY A 518 36.68 30.76 -2.91
CA GLY A 518 37.12 29.38 -2.64
C GLY A 518 36.80 28.90 -1.22
N ASN A 519 35.92 29.58 -0.50
CA ASN A 519 35.51 29.25 0.89
C ASN A 519 34.33 28.28 0.95
N CYS A 520 33.83 27.81 -0.18
CA CYS A 520 32.70 26.88 -0.29
C CYS A 520 32.85 26.02 -1.53
N GLY A 521 32.45 24.74 -1.46
CA GLY A 521 32.38 23.82 -2.60
C GLY A 521 31.11 24.00 -3.42
N LEU A 522 31.09 23.41 -4.62
CA LEU A 522 29.96 23.48 -5.53
C LEU A 522 28.75 22.66 -5.00
N GLU A 523 29.02 21.50 -4.39
CA GLU A 523 27.98 20.62 -3.83
C GLU A 523 27.27 21.29 -2.66
N GLU A 524 28.02 21.87 -1.70
CA GLU A 524 27.47 22.62 -0.57
C GLU A 524 26.60 23.79 -1.06
N GLY A 525 27.04 24.46 -2.13
CA GLY A 525 26.34 25.56 -2.73
C GLY A 525 24.99 25.21 -3.35
N THR A 526 24.92 24.05 -3.96
CA THR A 526 23.67 23.56 -4.55
C THR A 526 22.65 23.28 -3.45
N VAL A 527 23.04 22.53 -2.41
CA VAL A 527 22.16 22.20 -1.28
C VAL A 527 21.71 23.47 -0.55
N TYR A 528 22.64 24.40 -0.30
CA TYR A 528 22.32 25.69 0.34
C TYR A 528 21.28 26.49 -0.45
N THR A 529 21.46 26.57 -1.76
CA THR A 529 20.54 27.29 -2.66
C THR A 529 19.16 26.62 -2.71
N ASP A 530 19.09 25.29 -2.69
CA ASP A 530 17.84 24.52 -2.71
C ASP A 530 17.05 24.67 -1.40
N ILE A 531 17.74 24.72 -0.27
CA ILE A 531 17.12 25.03 1.03
C ILE A 531 16.52 26.44 1.00
N LEU A 532 17.26 27.46 0.53
CA LEU A 532 16.76 28.83 0.42
C LEU A 532 15.58 28.94 -0.56
N ASN A 533 15.60 28.20 -1.67
CA ASN A 533 14.49 28.13 -2.60
C ASN A 533 13.23 27.55 -1.92
N SER A 534 13.39 26.50 -1.12
CA SER A 534 12.28 25.89 -0.37
C SER A 534 11.70 26.85 0.66
N PHE A 535 12.52 27.59 1.40
CA PHE A 535 12.06 28.62 2.34
C PHE A 535 11.27 29.72 1.64
N ASN A 536 11.76 30.20 0.49
CA ASN A 536 11.06 31.21 -0.31
C ASN A 536 9.70 30.70 -0.82
N ARG A 537 9.61 29.42 -1.21
CA ARG A 537 8.35 28.80 -1.64
C ARG A 537 7.37 28.62 -0.49
N ILE A 538 7.85 28.19 0.68
CA ILE A 538 7.02 28.12 1.91
C ILE A 538 6.42 29.49 2.21
N ALA A 539 7.22 30.56 2.18
CA ALA A 539 6.75 31.90 2.42
C ALA A 539 5.69 32.35 1.41
N ALA A 540 5.89 32.06 0.13
CA ALA A 540 4.92 32.39 -0.93
C ALA A 540 3.57 31.67 -0.71
N HIS A 541 3.57 30.38 -0.33
CA HIS A 541 2.34 29.64 -0.06
C HIS A 541 1.68 30.06 1.26
N CYS A 542 2.43 30.44 2.28
CA CYS A 542 1.88 31.03 3.50
C CYS A 542 1.13 32.34 3.18
N ALA A 543 1.73 33.23 2.39
CA ALA A 543 1.09 34.46 1.96
C ALA A 543 -0.18 34.19 1.12
N SER A 544 -0.13 33.24 0.17
CA SER A 544 -1.28 32.82 -0.65
C SER A 544 -2.45 32.33 0.19
N ALA A 545 -2.20 31.43 1.15
CA ALA A 545 -3.22 30.92 2.06
C ALA A 545 -3.87 32.02 2.90
N MET A 546 -3.12 33.06 3.30
CA MET A 546 -3.66 34.19 4.08
C MET A 546 -4.44 35.18 3.23
N VAL A 547 -4.08 35.36 1.97
CA VAL A 547 -4.90 36.12 1.01
C VAL A 547 -6.30 35.54 0.92
N ALA A 548 -6.41 34.19 0.85
CA ALA A 548 -7.69 33.49 0.85
C ALA A 548 -8.52 33.82 2.10
N LEU A 549 -7.90 33.80 3.29
CA LEU A 549 -8.56 34.12 4.56
C LEU A 549 -9.03 35.58 4.61
N LEU A 550 -8.23 36.53 4.17
CA LEU A 550 -8.57 37.95 4.16
C LEU A 550 -9.74 38.27 3.22
N LYS A 551 -9.81 37.60 2.06
CA LYS A 551 -10.90 37.75 1.07
C LYS A 551 -12.23 37.15 1.54
N SER A 552 -12.26 36.34 2.58
CA SER A 552 -13.48 35.67 3.04
C SER A 552 -14.62 36.62 3.49
N GLY A 553 -14.35 37.92 3.66
CA GLY A 553 -15.31 38.93 4.09
C GLY A 553 -15.78 39.92 3.03
N ASP A 554 -15.22 39.93 1.81
CA ASP A 554 -15.54 40.90 0.79
C ASP A 554 -16.74 40.53 -0.08
N GLU A 555 -17.65 41.50 -0.35
CA GLU A 555 -18.86 41.30 -1.15
C GLU A 555 -18.60 41.11 -2.66
N ASN A 556 -17.42 41.47 -3.19
CA ASN A 556 -17.10 41.41 -4.62
C ASN A 556 -15.71 40.78 -4.87
N PRO A 557 -15.57 39.47 -5.05
CA PRO A 557 -14.31 38.86 -5.36
C PRO A 557 -14.16 38.60 -6.85
N ASP A 558 -13.49 39.43 -7.58
CA ASP A 558 -12.80 39.04 -8.82
C ASP A 558 -11.60 38.16 -8.43
N MET A 559 -11.68 36.85 -8.68
CA MET A 559 -10.63 35.90 -8.33
C MET A 559 -9.32 36.05 -9.15
N HIS A 560 -9.30 36.99 -10.11
CA HIS A 560 -8.16 37.27 -10.98
C HIS A 560 -7.47 38.62 -10.71
N ILE A 561 -7.79 39.29 -9.60
CA ILE A 561 -7.12 40.54 -9.27
C ILE A 561 -5.76 40.25 -8.64
N HIS A 562 -4.70 40.67 -9.31
CA HIS A 562 -3.31 40.66 -8.85
C HIS A 562 -3.17 41.04 -7.36
N ASP A 563 -2.24 40.42 -6.66
CA ASP A 563 -1.91 40.57 -5.22
C ASP A 563 -1.80 42.04 -4.72
N SER A 564 -1.50 42.96 -5.61
CA SER A 564 -1.32 44.38 -5.33
C SER A 564 -2.54 45.14 -4.78
N LYS A 565 -3.79 44.60 -4.90
CA LYS A 565 -4.99 45.26 -4.36
C LYS A 565 -5.43 44.72 -2.99
N ILE A 566 -4.91 43.61 -2.54
CA ILE A 566 -5.30 42.98 -1.27
C ILE A 566 -4.38 43.40 -0.13
N TYR A 567 -3.14 43.53 -0.47
CA TYR A 567 -2.13 44.23 0.32
C TYR A 567 -1.72 45.44 -0.50
N PRO A 568 -2.40 46.62 -0.38
CA PRO A 568 -1.83 47.83 -0.93
C PRO A 568 -0.47 47.94 -0.27
N SER A 569 0.60 47.79 -1.06
CA SER A 569 1.97 48.08 -0.62
C SER A 569 2.11 49.47 -0.01
N ASP A 570 1.10 50.29 -0.19
CA ASP A 570 0.95 51.64 0.30
C ASP A 570 0.12 51.77 1.60
N SER A 571 -0.36 50.65 2.21
CA SER A 571 -1.06 50.74 3.50
C SER A 571 -0.05 51.00 4.63
N VAL A 572 -0.38 51.95 5.50
CA VAL A 572 0.45 52.30 6.66
C VAL A 572 0.75 51.09 7.54
N GLU A 573 -0.21 50.20 7.65
CA GLU A 573 -0.11 48.95 8.46
C GLU A 573 0.89 47.97 7.85
N TYR A 574 0.85 47.73 6.54
CA TYR A 574 1.80 46.87 5.83
C TYR A 574 3.24 47.38 6.02
N TYR A 575 3.44 48.68 5.84
CA TYR A 575 4.75 49.31 5.99
C TYR A 575 5.28 49.25 7.42
N THR A 576 4.38 49.30 8.40
CA THR A 576 4.75 49.21 9.82
C THR A 576 5.26 47.83 10.13
N TYR A 577 4.53 46.74 9.74
CA TYR A 577 4.96 45.38 9.92
C TYR A 577 6.23 45.05 9.13
N PHE A 578 6.35 45.53 7.91
CA PHE A 578 7.54 45.35 7.09
C PHE A 578 8.78 45.93 7.76
N LYS A 579 8.70 47.16 8.33
CA LYS A 579 9.80 47.77 9.08
C LYS A 579 10.16 47.00 10.33
N GLU A 580 9.14 46.56 11.08
CA GLU A 580 9.33 45.74 12.29
C GLU A 580 10.11 44.45 11.98
N TYR A 581 9.68 43.70 10.97
CA TYR A 581 10.35 42.46 10.59
C TYR A 581 11.72 42.68 9.96
N ARG A 582 11.92 43.75 9.16
CA ARG A 582 13.23 44.07 8.63
C ARG A 582 14.25 44.36 9.73
N GLN A 583 13.85 45.09 10.77
CA GLN A 583 14.73 45.36 11.90
C GLN A 583 14.98 44.12 12.75
N LYS A 584 13.98 43.24 12.86
CA LYS A 584 14.07 42.00 13.66
C LYS A 584 15.00 40.96 13.05
N TYR A 585 15.01 40.84 11.73
CA TYR A 585 15.74 39.80 10.99
C TYR A 585 16.90 40.38 10.15
N GLU A 586 17.52 41.48 10.64
CA GLU A 586 18.70 42.07 10.00
C GLU A 586 19.91 41.14 10.17
N ILE A 587 20.60 40.83 9.06
CA ILE A 587 21.85 40.08 9.07
C ILE A 587 22.97 41.03 9.48
N VAL A 588 23.46 40.89 10.71
CA VAL A 588 24.60 41.68 11.20
C VAL A 588 25.87 41.09 10.58
N LYS A 589 26.45 41.83 9.64
CA LYS A 589 27.81 41.52 9.16
C LYS A 589 28.78 41.70 10.33
N ASN A 590 29.52 40.67 10.68
CA ASN A 590 30.56 40.73 11.68
C ASN A 590 31.71 41.62 11.13
N GLU A 591 31.71 42.91 11.46
CA GLU A 591 32.75 43.87 11.07
C GLU A 591 34.16 43.46 11.57
N GLU A 592 34.28 42.58 12.53
CA GLU A 592 35.58 42.07 13.03
C GLU A 592 36.30 41.18 12.00
N HIS A 593 35.57 40.49 11.13
CA HIS A 593 36.19 39.62 10.10
C HIS A 593 36.69 40.45 8.90
N MET A 594 36.07 41.60 8.60
CA MET A 594 36.51 42.50 7.52
C MET A 594 37.81 43.22 7.89
N ARG A 595 38.05 43.52 9.16
CA ARG A 595 39.31 44.11 9.63
C ARG A 595 40.51 43.16 9.60
N SER A 596 40.30 41.85 9.59
CA SER A 596 41.39 40.87 9.47
C SER A 596 41.83 40.61 8.02
N MET A 597 41.10 41.14 7.03
CA MET A 597 41.42 41.03 5.60
C MET A 597 41.95 42.32 4.94
N GLU A 598 42.09 43.40 5.70
CA GLU A 598 42.82 44.54 5.16
C GLU A 598 44.30 44.16 5.02
N PRO A 599 44.90 44.29 3.83
CA PRO A 599 46.33 44.01 3.66
C PRO A 599 47.11 44.96 4.53
N GLU A 600 48.02 44.41 5.38
CA GLU A 600 49.01 45.24 6.09
C GLU A 600 49.68 46.17 5.09
N GLU A 601 49.48 47.46 5.25
CA GLU A 601 50.25 48.47 4.51
C GLU A 601 51.73 48.24 4.82
N VAL A 602 52.43 47.72 3.83
CA VAL A 602 53.90 47.59 3.88
C VAL A 602 54.48 49.01 3.76
N GLU A 603 55.04 49.52 4.88
CA GLU A 603 55.94 50.69 4.90
C GLU A 603 57.21 50.42 4.11
#